data_84388f63e59895375605c4b25e50c6d7
#
_entry.id   84388f63e59895375605c4b25e50c6d7
#
_cell.length_a   1.000
_cell.length_b   1.000
_cell.length_c   1.000
_cell.angle_alpha   90.00
_cell.angle_beta   90.00
_cell.angle_gamma   90.00
#
_symmetry.space_group_name_H-M   'P 1'
#
loop_
_entity.id
_entity.type
_entity.pdbx_description
1 polymer ?
#
loop_
_entity_poly.entity_id
_entity_poly.type
_entity_poly.pdbx_seq_one_letter_code
_entity_poly.pdbx_strand_id
1 'polypeptide(L)'
;MQKDDVLLRMEGICKSFPGVKALDDAQLTVRPGTVHALMGENGAGKSTLMKCLFGIYSKDAGTIWFDGKEVSFKSSRDALDNGVAMVHQELNQALKRSVMDNIWLGRYPRIKLGGAKMPFVSDKAEYDMTMEVFKDLNFEKFGININPRTIMSTMPVSRRQMVEIAKAVSFNSKIIVLDEPT
;
A
#
# COMPACT_ATOMS: atom_id res chain seq x y z
N MET A 1 31.60 5.24 8.80
CA MET A 1 30.35 4.58 9.18
C MET A 1 29.64 4.22 7.90
N GLN A 2 29.54 2.92 7.57
CA GLN A 2 28.70 2.48 6.47
C GLN A 2 27.26 2.94 6.82
N LYS A 3 26.63 3.69 5.90
CA LYS A 3 25.24 4.01 5.96
C LYS A 3 24.51 2.66 5.94
N ASP A 4 23.90 2.24 7.05
CA ASP A 4 23.11 1.02 7.08
C ASP A 4 22.07 1.12 5.96
N ASP A 5 22.20 0.24 4.98
CA ASP A 5 21.31 0.19 3.83
C ASP A 5 20.00 -0.51 4.24
N VAL A 6 19.31 0.11 5.21
CA VAL A 6 18.07 -0.36 5.81
C VAL A 6 16.98 0.65 5.51
N LEU A 7 15.93 0.18 4.82
CA LEU A 7 14.77 1.01 4.49
C LEU A 7 13.76 1.08 5.64
N LEU A 8 13.51 -0.06 6.30
CA LEU A 8 12.62 -0.17 7.46
C LEU A 8 13.31 -0.94 8.57
N ARG A 9 13.25 -0.41 9.79
CA ARG A 9 13.66 -1.10 11.01
C ARG A 9 12.62 -0.87 12.10
N MET A 10 12.11 -1.96 12.65
CA MET A 10 11.20 -1.98 13.78
C MET A 10 11.92 -2.71 14.93
N GLU A 11 12.02 -2.09 16.09
CA GLU A 11 12.75 -2.62 17.24
C GLU A 11 11.91 -2.53 18.49
N GLY A 12 11.86 -3.62 19.26
CA GLY A 12 11.20 -3.67 20.56
C GLY A 12 9.69 -3.45 20.48
N ILE A 13 9.05 -3.75 19.36
CA ILE A 13 7.63 -3.43 19.17
C ILE A 13 6.76 -4.32 20.07
N CYS A 14 6.06 -3.67 20.99
CA CYS A 14 5.07 -4.31 21.86
C CYS A 14 3.67 -3.81 21.53
N LYS A 15 2.71 -4.74 21.60
CA LYS A 15 1.29 -4.43 21.48
C LYS A 15 0.44 -5.39 22.27
N SER A 16 -0.38 -4.86 23.16
CA SER A 16 -1.34 -5.63 23.95
C SER A 16 -2.77 -5.21 23.62
N PHE A 17 -3.65 -6.18 23.65
CA PHE A 17 -5.11 -6.01 23.63
C PHE A 17 -5.69 -6.61 24.93
N PRO A 18 -6.95 -6.30 25.30
CA PRO A 18 -7.57 -6.90 26.47
C PRO A 18 -7.44 -8.44 26.46
N GLY A 19 -6.72 -8.97 27.45
CA GLY A 19 -6.53 -10.41 27.61
C GLY A 19 -5.43 -11.06 26.76
N VAL A 20 -4.75 -10.32 25.83
CA VAL A 20 -3.69 -10.91 25.00
C VAL A 20 -2.57 -9.94 24.69
N LYS A 21 -1.32 -10.38 24.86
CA LYS A 21 -0.13 -9.69 24.38
C LYS A 21 0.15 -10.16 22.95
N ALA A 22 -0.24 -9.34 21.96
CA ALA A 22 -0.16 -9.71 20.54
C ALA A 22 1.24 -9.53 19.95
N LEU A 23 2.04 -8.60 20.48
CA LEU A 23 3.44 -8.41 20.14
C LEU A 23 4.25 -8.25 21.42
N ASP A 24 5.37 -8.95 21.50
CA ASP A 24 6.32 -8.90 22.60
C ASP A 24 7.74 -8.80 22.05
N ASP A 25 8.35 -7.64 22.18
CA ASP A 25 9.69 -7.34 21.67
C ASP A 25 9.89 -7.72 20.17
N ALA A 26 8.87 -7.49 19.35
CA ALA A 26 8.90 -7.87 17.95
C ALA A 26 9.88 -6.97 17.17
N GLN A 27 10.64 -7.60 16.26
CA GLN A 27 11.66 -6.96 15.46
C GLN A 27 11.49 -7.27 13.98
N LEU A 28 11.76 -6.29 13.11
CA LEU A 28 11.75 -6.46 11.67
C LEU A 28 12.75 -5.50 11.03
N THR A 29 13.55 -6.02 10.09
CA THR A 29 14.46 -5.19 9.28
C THR A 29 14.26 -5.52 7.81
N VAL A 30 14.00 -4.48 6.99
CA VAL A 30 13.82 -4.60 5.54
C VAL A 30 14.80 -3.70 4.82
N ARG A 31 15.48 -4.24 3.80
CA ARG A 31 16.41 -3.51 2.94
C ARG A 31 15.71 -3.04 1.66
N PRO A 32 16.14 -1.94 1.03
CA PRO A 32 15.60 -1.51 -0.24
C PRO A 32 15.87 -2.55 -1.35
N GLY A 33 14.93 -2.67 -2.29
CA GLY A 33 15.05 -3.56 -3.44
C GLY A 33 14.97 -5.06 -3.10
N THR A 34 14.49 -5.43 -1.89
CA THR A 34 14.35 -6.83 -1.48
C THR A 34 12.88 -7.23 -1.33
N VAL A 35 12.61 -8.52 -1.53
CA VAL A 35 11.35 -9.15 -1.12
C VAL A 35 11.59 -9.83 0.23
N HIS A 36 10.82 -9.44 1.24
CA HIS A 36 10.92 -9.95 2.60
C HIS A 36 9.65 -10.72 2.98
N ALA A 37 9.78 -12.04 3.21
CA ALA A 37 8.65 -12.86 3.63
C ALA A 37 8.53 -12.86 5.16
N LEU A 38 7.38 -12.42 5.68
CA LEU A 38 7.06 -12.49 7.10
C LEU A 38 6.28 -13.78 7.37
N MET A 39 6.97 -14.79 7.87
CA MET A 39 6.40 -16.13 8.11
C MET A 39 6.07 -16.36 9.58
N GLY A 40 5.11 -17.23 9.85
CA GLY A 40 4.68 -17.62 11.19
C GLY A 40 3.26 -18.16 11.19
N GLU A 41 2.88 -18.84 12.26
CA GLU A 41 1.54 -19.43 12.46
C GLU A 41 0.45 -18.35 12.49
N ASN A 42 -0.81 -18.78 12.34
CA ASN A 42 -1.96 -17.90 12.55
C ASN A 42 -1.99 -17.44 14.01
N GLY A 43 -2.16 -16.14 14.22
CA GLY A 43 -2.08 -15.56 15.57
C GLY A 43 -0.66 -15.15 16.02
N ALA A 44 0.39 -15.43 15.25
CA ALA A 44 1.78 -15.05 15.59
C ALA A 44 2.07 -13.52 15.57
N GLY A 45 1.04 -12.68 15.40
CA GLY A 45 1.20 -11.22 15.45
C GLY A 45 1.61 -10.56 14.13
N LYS A 46 1.79 -11.29 13.01
CA LYS A 46 2.23 -10.74 11.71
C LYS A 46 1.40 -9.53 11.26
N SER A 47 0.09 -9.72 11.13
CA SER A 47 -0.80 -8.63 10.70
C SER A 47 -0.89 -7.51 11.75
N THR A 48 -0.72 -7.83 13.05
CA THR A 48 -0.65 -6.80 14.11
C THR A 48 0.59 -5.93 13.95
N LEU A 49 1.75 -6.53 13.66
CA LEU A 49 3.00 -5.79 13.43
C LEU A 49 2.86 -4.87 12.21
N MET A 50 2.27 -5.36 11.11
CA MET A 50 2.01 -4.54 9.92
C MET A 50 1.00 -3.43 10.18
N LYS A 51 -0.06 -3.69 10.96
CA LYS A 51 -1.03 -2.66 11.36
C LYS A 51 -0.42 -1.59 12.26
N CYS A 52 0.58 -1.94 13.10
CA CYS A 52 1.36 -0.94 13.83
C CYS A 52 2.24 -0.09 12.91
N LEU A 53 2.90 -0.70 11.93
CA LEU A 53 3.64 0.03 10.90
C LEU A 53 2.74 0.99 10.13
N PHE A 54 1.54 0.54 9.76
CA PHE A 54 0.60 1.30 8.94
C PHE A 54 -0.23 2.35 9.74
N GLY A 55 0.04 2.49 11.04
CA GLY A 55 -0.66 3.46 11.90
C GLY A 55 -2.14 3.14 12.16
N ILE A 56 -2.57 1.89 11.93
CA ILE A 56 -3.91 1.40 12.26
C ILE A 56 -3.98 1.13 13.76
N TYR A 57 -2.92 0.56 14.32
CA TYR A 57 -2.76 0.36 15.76
C TYR A 57 -1.60 1.18 16.29
N SER A 58 -1.80 1.87 17.41
CA SER A 58 -0.71 2.46 18.16
C SER A 58 0.09 1.35 18.86
N LYS A 59 1.41 1.34 18.68
CA LYS A 59 2.29 0.48 19.46
C LYS A 59 2.34 0.92 20.92
N ASP A 60 2.53 -0.01 21.84
CA ASP A 60 2.63 0.29 23.28
C ASP A 60 4.08 0.61 23.67
N ALA A 61 5.07 -0.01 22.96
CA ALA A 61 6.50 0.25 23.13
C ALA A 61 7.25 -0.02 21.81
N GLY A 62 8.54 0.32 21.80
CA GLY A 62 9.45 0.12 20.67
C GLY A 62 9.53 1.30 19.71
N THR A 63 10.38 1.18 18.70
CA THR A 63 10.70 2.26 17.75
C THR A 63 10.60 1.77 16.32
N ILE A 64 10.13 2.63 15.44
CA ILE A 64 10.07 2.37 13.99
C ILE A 64 10.93 3.41 13.28
N TRP A 65 11.88 2.92 12.49
CA TRP A 65 12.72 3.74 11.63
C TRP A 65 12.37 3.45 10.18
N PHE A 66 12.08 4.48 9.41
CA PHE A 66 11.75 4.38 8.00
C PHE A 66 12.52 5.43 7.20
N ASP A 67 13.23 5.00 6.15
CA ASP A 67 14.04 5.86 5.29
C ASP A 67 15.02 6.76 6.11
N GLY A 68 15.67 6.15 7.12
CA GLY A 68 16.64 6.81 7.99
C GLY A 68 16.07 7.77 9.04
N LYS A 69 14.74 7.81 9.23
CA LYS A 69 14.07 8.65 10.21
C LYS A 69 13.21 7.82 11.16
N GLU A 70 13.17 8.22 12.42
CA GLU A 70 12.18 7.68 13.34
C GLU A 70 10.78 8.18 12.96
N VAL A 71 9.82 7.25 12.89
CA VAL A 71 8.46 7.54 12.48
C VAL A 71 7.42 6.96 13.45
N SER A 72 6.28 7.62 13.52
CA SER A 72 5.10 7.12 14.22
C SER A 72 3.87 7.60 13.44
N PHE A 73 3.40 6.76 12.51
CA PHE A 73 2.26 7.11 11.68
C PHE A 73 0.97 7.12 12.51
N LYS A 74 0.19 8.18 12.36
CA LYS A 74 -1.05 8.39 13.11
C LYS A 74 -2.29 7.82 12.42
N SER A 75 -2.14 7.40 11.17
CA SER A 75 -3.21 6.86 10.35
C SER A 75 -2.64 6.15 9.11
N SER A 76 -3.45 5.30 8.49
CA SER A 76 -3.12 4.66 7.19
C SER A 76 -2.83 5.70 6.10
N ARG A 77 -3.49 6.85 6.14
CA ARG A 77 -3.23 7.94 5.19
C ARG A 77 -1.85 8.54 5.41
N ASP A 78 -1.47 8.76 6.64
CA ASP A 78 -0.14 9.27 7.01
C ASP A 78 0.96 8.29 6.56
N ALA A 79 0.78 6.99 6.76
CA ALA A 79 1.70 5.96 6.27
C ALA A 79 1.84 5.98 4.74
N LEU A 80 0.71 6.06 4.01
CA LEU A 80 0.68 6.15 2.54
C LEU A 80 1.40 7.40 2.03
N ASP A 81 1.14 8.55 2.61
CA ASP A 81 1.73 9.83 2.21
C ASP A 81 3.26 9.85 2.49
N ASN A 82 3.74 8.99 3.38
CA ASN A 82 5.16 8.77 3.66
C ASN A 82 5.79 7.59 2.88
N GLY A 83 5.05 6.94 2.00
CA GLY A 83 5.58 5.91 1.10
C GLY A 83 5.49 4.48 1.62
N VAL A 84 4.59 4.20 2.58
CA VAL A 84 4.24 2.84 3.01
C VAL A 84 2.84 2.51 2.51
N ALA A 85 2.71 1.58 1.56
CA ALA A 85 1.43 1.09 1.06
C ALA A 85 1.13 -0.32 1.59
N MET A 86 -0.16 -0.65 1.70
CA MET A 86 -0.62 -1.97 2.11
C MET A 86 -1.74 -2.44 1.19
N VAL A 87 -1.61 -3.65 0.67
CA VAL A 87 -2.66 -4.38 -0.03
C VAL A 87 -3.27 -5.34 0.98
N HIS A 88 -4.53 -5.11 1.31
CA HIS A 88 -5.27 -5.93 2.26
C HIS A 88 -5.80 -7.21 1.61
N GLN A 89 -5.99 -8.25 2.42
CA GLN A 89 -6.64 -9.50 2.01
C GLN A 89 -8.07 -9.25 1.50
N GLU A 90 -8.82 -8.37 2.16
CA GLU A 90 -10.16 -7.99 1.74
C GLU A 90 -10.13 -6.90 0.67
N LEU A 91 -10.79 -7.16 -0.44
CA LEU A 91 -10.91 -6.23 -1.57
C LEU A 91 -11.95 -5.14 -1.26
N ASN A 92 -11.49 -4.03 -0.68
CA ASN A 92 -12.33 -2.85 -0.39
C ASN A 92 -12.46 -1.95 -1.62
N GLN A 93 -13.14 -2.45 -2.66
CA GLN A 93 -13.23 -1.80 -3.97
C GLN A 93 -14.62 -1.22 -4.22
N ALA A 94 -14.66 -0.09 -4.92
CA ALA A 94 -15.90 0.48 -5.42
C ALA A 94 -16.37 -0.30 -6.67
N LEU A 95 -17.10 -1.40 -6.46
CA LEU A 95 -17.45 -2.37 -7.51
C LEU A 95 -18.23 -1.77 -8.69
N LYS A 96 -19.01 -0.70 -8.45
CA LYS A 96 -19.79 0.01 -9.47
C LYS A 96 -18.99 1.09 -10.22
N ARG A 97 -17.71 1.24 -9.91
CA ARG A 97 -16.81 2.19 -10.53
C ARG A 97 -15.83 1.49 -11.45
N SER A 98 -15.19 2.25 -12.34
CA SER A 98 -14.16 1.75 -13.24
C SER A 98 -12.87 1.37 -12.49
N VAL A 99 -11.99 0.67 -13.18
CA VAL A 99 -10.65 0.34 -12.70
C VAL A 99 -9.86 1.62 -12.38
N MET A 100 -9.82 2.58 -13.29
CA MET A 100 -9.11 3.84 -13.06
C MET A 100 -9.70 4.62 -11.88
N ASP A 101 -11.04 4.72 -11.73
CA ASP A 101 -11.68 5.32 -10.57
C ASP A 101 -11.21 4.66 -9.24
N ASN A 102 -11.01 3.34 -9.23
CA ASN A 102 -10.53 2.63 -8.03
C ASN A 102 -9.07 2.92 -7.71
N ILE A 103 -8.21 3.00 -8.74
CA ILE A 103 -6.78 3.32 -8.57
C ILE A 103 -6.61 4.74 -8.04
N TRP A 104 -7.32 5.71 -8.61
CA TRP A 104 -7.17 7.13 -8.29
C TRP A 104 -8.17 7.64 -7.25
N LEU A 105 -8.91 6.77 -6.59
CA LEU A 105 -9.89 7.15 -5.58
C LEU A 105 -9.29 8.09 -4.53
N GLY A 106 -9.88 9.28 -4.40
CA GLY A 106 -9.41 10.35 -3.51
C GLY A 106 -8.21 11.16 -4.03
N ARG A 107 -7.65 10.81 -5.23
CA ARG A 107 -6.49 11.47 -5.85
C ARG A 107 -6.72 11.79 -7.33
N TYR A 108 -7.95 11.98 -7.75
CA TYR A 108 -8.32 12.21 -9.13
C TYR A 108 -7.52 13.36 -9.78
N PRO A 109 -6.97 13.16 -10.99
CA PRO A 109 -6.32 14.23 -11.73
C PRO A 109 -7.35 15.29 -12.13
N ARG A 110 -7.08 16.55 -11.80
CA ARG A 110 -7.95 17.68 -12.11
C ARG A 110 -7.53 18.35 -13.41
N ILE A 111 -8.53 18.83 -14.16
CA ILE A 111 -8.29 19.67 -15.34
C ILE A 111 -7.54 20.94 -14.89
N LYS A 112 -6.50 21.32 -15.66
CA LYS A 112 -5.77 22.58 -15.47
C LYS A 112 -6.15 23.54 -16.59
N LEU A 113 -6.53 24.75 -16.25
CA LEU A 113 -6.79 25.83 -17.19
C LEU A 113 -5.95 27.04 -16.76
N GLY A 114 -5.06 27.52 -17.63
CA GLY A 114 -4.17 28.64 -17.31
C GLY A 114 -3.29 28.44 -16.06
N GLY A 115 -2.92 27.17 -15.73
CA GLY A 115 -2.14 26.83 -14.54
C GLY A 115 -2.97 26.59 -13.26
N ALA A 116 -4.24 26.99 -13.22
CA ALA A 116 -5.13 26.75 -12.10
C ALA A 116 -5.79 25.36 -12.18
N LYS A 117 -5.90 24.66 -11.02
CA LYS A 117 -6.63 23.38 -10.92
C LYS A 117 -8.13 23.67 -10.89
N MET A 118 -8.84 23.20 -11.90
CA MET A 118 -10.30 23.27 -11.97
C MET A 118 -10.95 22.19 -11.07
N PRO A 119 -12.22 22.35 -10.64
CA PRO A 119 -12.92 21.35 -9.82
C PRO A 119 -13.26 20.07 -10.58
N PHE A 120 -13.05 20.03 -11.89
CA PHE A 120 -13.41 18.90 -12.76
C PHE A 120 -12.28 17.88 -12.86
N VAL A 121 -12.63 16.59 -12.87
CA VAL A 121 -11.72 15.48 -13.10
C VAL A 121 -11.41 15.36 -14.59
N SER A 122 -10.16 15.06 -14.92
CA SER A 122 -9.72 14.80 -16.31
C SER A 122 -9.75 13.30 -16.57
N ASP A 123 -10.79 12.79 -17.22
CA ASP A 123 -10.91 11.36 -17.62
C ASP A 123 -9.72 10.90 -18.47
N LYS A 124 -9.27 11.77 -19.40
CA LYS A 124 -8.10 11.45 -20.23
C LYS A 124 -6.84 11.30 -19.38
N ALA A 125 -6.57 12.24 -18.48
CA ALA A 125 -5.38 12.18 -17.64
C ALA A 125 -5.44 10.97 -16.69
N GLU A 126 -6.61 10.64 -16.17
CA GLU A 126 -6.83 9.46 -15.32
C GLU A 126 -6.55 8.16 -16.08
N TYR A 127 -7.03 8.06 -17.32
CA TYR A 127 -6.75 6.93 -18.20
C TYR A 127 -5.25 6.81 -18.50
N ASP A 128 -4.62 7.89 -18.94
CA ASP A 128 -3.20 7.91 -19.31
C ASP A 128 -2.30 7.53 -18.12
N MET A 129 -2.54 8.09 -16.95
CA MET A 129 -1.83 7.75 -15.71
C MET A 129 -2.04 6.29 -15.29
N THR A 130 -3.23 5.73 -15.50
CA THR A 130 -3.50 4.31 -15.24
C THR A 130 -2.69 3.42 -16.17
N MET A 131 -2.61 3.77 -17.45
CA MET A 131 -1.81 3.02 -18.42
C MET A 131 -0.30 3.08 -18.10
N GLU A 132 0.20 4.20 -17.58
CA GLU A 132 1.59 4.31 -17.10
C GLU A 132 1.84 3.32 -15.96
N VAL A 133 0.96 3.27 -14.96
CA VAL A 133 1.08 2.29 -13.85
C VAL A 133 1.06 0.84 -14.36
N PHE A 134 0.20 0.52 -15.33
CA PHE A 134 0.15 -0.82 -15.92
C PHE A 134 1.43 -1.17 -16.68
N LYS A 135 2.02 -0.18 -17.37
CA LYS A 135 3.32 -0.33 -18.04
C LYS A 135 4.45 -0.58 -17.05
N ASP A 136 4.51 0.17 -15.95
CA ASP A 136 5.52 0.00 -14.89
C ASP A 136 5.43 -1.39 -14.26
N LEU A 137 4.22 -1.93 -14.10
CA LEU A 137 3.95 -3.29 -13.63
C LEU A 137 4.17 -4.37 -14.70
N ASN A 138 4.53 -3.98 -15.94
CA ASN A 138 4.70 -4.90 -17.07
C ASN A 138 3.48 -5.80 -17.32
N PHE A 139 2.26 -5.31 -17.12
CA PHE A 139 1.04 -6.10 -17.28
C PHE A 139 0.94 -6.76 -18.65
N GLU A 140 1.29 -6.05 -19.72
CA GLU A 140 1.30 -6.60 -21.09
C GLU A 140 2.23 -7.79 -21.22
N LYS A 141 3.45 -7.72 -20.66
CA LYS A 141 4.44 -8.81 -20.67
C LYS A 141 3.94 -10.07 -19.97
N PHE A 142 3.11 -9.91 -18.94
CA PHE A 142 2.50 -11.02 -18.19
C PHE A 142 1.14 -11.45 -18.73
N GLY A 143 0.71 -10.92 -19.89
CA GLY A 143 -0.59 -11.24 -20.50
C GLY A 143 -1.79 -10.70 -19.72
N ILE A 144 -1.57 -9.73 -18.84
CA ILE A 144 -2.61 -9.09 -18.04
C ILE A 144 -3.18 -7.93 -18.85
N ASN A 145 -4.31 -8.19 -19.53
CA ASN A 145 -5.01 -7.15 -20.29
C ASN A 145 -6.20 -6.63 -19.48
N ILE A 146 -6.10 -5.40 -18.99
CA ILE A 146 -7.13 -4.70 -18.22
C ILE A 146 -7.37 -3.34 -18.88
N ASN A 147 -8.63 -3.10 -19.29
CA ASN A 147 -9.00 -1.78 -19.77
C ASN A 147 -9.31 -0.87 -18.56
N PRO A 148 -8.69 0.31 -18.42
CA PRO A 148 -8.94 1.24 -17.31
C PRO A 148 -10.41 1.62 -17.11
N ARG A 149 -11.23 1.60 -18.15
CA ARG A 149 -12.67 1.92 -18.09
C ARG A 149 -13.56 0.73 -17.73
N THR A 150 -13.01 -0.46 -17.58
CA THR A 150 -13.79 -1.64 -17.18
C THR A 150 -14.37 -1.44 -15.78
N ILE A 151 -15.65 -1.78 -15.61
CA ILE A 151 -16.32 -1.73 -14.30
C ILE A 151 -15.81 -2.90 -13.43
N MET A 152 -15.43 -2.61 -12.18
CA MET A 152 -14.81 -3.59 -11.28
C MET A 152 -15.68 -4.82 -11.04
N SER A 153 -17.00 -4.69 -10.94
CA SER A 153 -17.92 -5.83 -10.71
C SER A 153 -17.92 -6.85 -11.83
N THR A 154 -17.51 -6.49 -13.05
CA THR A 154 -17.46 -7.41 -14.20
C THR A 154 -16.17 -8.22 -14.28
N MET A 155 -15.23 -7.96 -13.38
CA MET A 155 -13.91 -8.58 -13.40
C MET A 155 -13.83 -9.76 -12.43
N PRO A 156 -13.09 -10.84 -12.77
CA PRO A 156 -12.79 -11.91 -11.84
C PRO A 156 -11.92 -11.40 -10.68
N VAL A 157 -11.99 -12.07 -9.54
CA VAL A 157 -11.29 -11.69 -8.30
C VAL A 157 -9.78 -11.52 -8.53
N SER A 158 -9.15 -12.42 -9.26
CA SER A 158 -7.71 -12.34 -9.57
C SER A 158 -7.31 -11.05 -10.29
N ARG A 159 -8.11 -10.59 -11.24
CA ARG A 159 -7.85 -9.31 -11.92
C ARG A 159 -8.12 -8.11 -11.01
N ARG A 160 -9.11 -8.21 -10.13
CA ARG A 160 -9.38 -7.17 -9.13
C ARG A 160 -8.22 -7.04 -8.13
N GLN A 161 -7.56 -8.15 -7.77
CA GLN A 161 -6.33 -8.12 -6.96
C GLN A 161 -5.19 -7.40 -7.69
N MET A 162 -5.03 -7.60 -9.00
CA MET A 162 -4.04 -6.85 -9.79
C MET A 162 -4.31 -5.34 -9.76
N VAL A 163 -5.57 -4.93 -9.73
CA VAL A 163 -5.94 -3.51 -9.61
C VAL A 163 -5.55 -2.96 -8.22
N GLU A 164 -5.67 -3.72 -7.14
CA GLU A 164 -5.20 -3.29 -5.81
C GLU A 164 -3.67 -3.13 -5.77
N ILE A 165 -2.93 -4.03 -6.43
CA ILE A 165 -1.48 -3.90 -6.57
C ILE A 165 -1.14 -2.64 -7.38
N ALA A 166 -1.82 -2.41 -8.50
CA ALA A 166 -1.65 -1.21 -9.32
C ALA A 166 -1.94 0.07 -8.52
N LYS A 167 -3.00 0.06 -7.69
CA LYS A 167 -3.32 1.14 -6.78
C LYS A 167 -2.20 1.37 -5.77
N ALA A 168 -1.65 0.34 -5.14
CA ALA A 168 -0.55 0.47 -4.18
C ALA A 168 0.72 1.05 -4.86
N VAL A 169 1.06 0.59 -6.06
CA VAL A 169 2.19 1.11 -6.85
C VAL A 169 1.97 2.57 -7.25
N SER A 170 0.74 2.97 -7.60
CA SER A 170 0.39 4.34 -7.99
C SER A 170 0.62 5.40 -6.90
N PHE A 171 0.87 5.00 -5.65
CA PHE A 171 1.30 5.89 -4.57
C PHE A 171 2.80 6.18 -4.58
N ASN A 172 3.57 5.58 -5.51
CA ASN A 172 5.03 5.67 -5.54
C ASN A 172 5.66 5.26 -4.20
N SER A 173 5.13 4.20 -3.61
CA SER A 173 5.51 3.73 -2.28
C SER A 173 6.90 3.09 -2.30
N LYS A 174 7.68 3.33 -1.23
CA LYS A 174 8.99 2.72 -1.01
C LYS A 174 8.89 1.31 -0.45
N ILE A 175 7.80 1.03 0.28
CA ILE A 175 7.43 -0.31 0.78
C ILE A 175 5.99 -0.60 0.40
N ILE A 176 5.76 -1.81 -0.11
CA ILE A 176 4.43 -2.36 -0.32
C ILE A 176 4.30 -3.61 0.54
N VAL A 177 3.37 -3.60 1.47
CA VAL A 177 3.01 -4.76 2.31
C VAL A 177 1.87 -5.50 1.61
N LEU A 178 2.06 -6.81 1.39
CA LEU A 178 1.02 -7.70 0.87
C LEU A 178 0.56 -8.60 2.02
N ASP A 179 -0.67 -8.42 2.49
CA ASP A 179 -1.23 -9.22 3.59
C ASP A 179 -2.05 -10.36 2.99
N GLU A 180 -1.48 -11.58 3.02
CA GLU A 180 -2.05 -12.82 2.46
C GLU A 180 -2.65 -12.66 1.04
N PRO A 181 -1.85 -12.29 0.03
CA PRO A 181 -2.33 -12.24 -1.36
C PRO A 181 -2.68 -13.66 -1.82
N THR A 182 -3.95 -13.91 -2.09
CA THR A 182 -4.46 -15.20 -2.62
C THR A 182 -4.29 -15.28 -4.13
#